data_bee14a2266bf3bca7d46885bd9c5be37
#
_entry.id   bee14a2266bf3bca7d46885bd9c5be37
#
_cell.length_a   1.000
_cell.length_b   1.000
_cell.length_c   1.000
_cell.angle_alpha   90.00
_cell.angle_beta   90.00
_cell.angle_gamma   90.00
#
_symmetry.space_group_name_H-M   'P 1'
#
loop_
_entity.id
_entity.type
_entity.pdbx_description
1 polymer ?
#
loop_
_entity_poly.entity_id
_entity_poly.type
_entity_poly.pdbx_seq_one_letter_code
_entity_poly.pdbx_strand_id
1 'polypeptide(L)'
;MSIPATQMRPGMIIKHKDQLHLVFKVEHRTPGNLRAFIQAKLRNLRTGAMFEERFRSADAIEKVVVDEISMEFLYNDGDDYYFMNPVDYEQTVLKGSTLGDAVEYLTPNLTIKVSYHDGTAVGIDLPASVELTVVETEPGLKSATASSVTKPAKTETGLVVQVPSFINEGEKIRVDTSEGAYLSRA
;
A
#
# COMPACT_ATOMS: atom_id res chain seq x y z
N MET A 1 20.20 -12.96 -3.02
CA MET A 1 20.13 -13.88 -4.20
C MET A 1 20.07 -13.03 -5.46
N SER A 2 20.95 -13.30 -6.44
CA SER A 2 20.97 -12.52 -7.69
C SER A 2 20.05 -13.14 -8.73
N ILE A 3 19.20 -12.31 -9.35
CA ILE A 3 18.28 -12.70 -10.42
C ILE A 3 18.48 -11.74 -11.62
N PRO A 4 18.23 -12.17 -12.86
CA PRO A 4 18.23 -11.25 -14.00
C PRO A 4 17.05 -10.27 -13.90
N ALA A 5 17.22 -9.06 -14.42
CA ALA A 5 16.17 -8.02 -14.38
C ALA A 5 14.84 -8.47 -15.00
N THR A 6 14.87 -9.40 -15.96
CA THR A 6 13.68 -10.00 -16.58
C THR A 6 12.79 -10.79 -15.60
N GLN A 7 13.34 -11.22 -14.47
CA GLN A 7 12.62 -11.94 -13.42
C GLN A 7 12.07 -11.02 -12.32
N MET A 8 12.33 -9.72 -12.41
CA MET A 8 11.78 -8.75 -11.49
C MET A 8 10.25 -8.74 -11.56
N ARG A 9 9.59 -8.69 -10.40
CA ARG A 9 8.12 -8.63 -10.30
C ARG A 9 7.73 -7.59 -9.26
N PRO A 10 6.57 -6.94 -9.41
CA PRO A 10 5.98 -6.11 -8.34
C PRO A 10 5.88 -6.87 -7.03
N GLY A 11 6.12 -6.19 -5.92
CA GLY A 11 6.16 -6.76 -4.57
C GLY A 11 7.51 -7.33 -4.13
N MET A 12 8.47 -7.48 -5.04
CA MET A 12 9.83 -7.90 -4.66
C MET A 12 10.58 -6.76 -3.96
N ILE A 13 11.40 -7.13 -2.97
CA ILE A 13 12.38 -6.21 -2.39
C ILE A 13 13.73 -6.50 -3.01
N ILE A 14 14.38 -5.47 -3.50
CA ILE A 14 15.69 -5.52 -4.15
C ILE A 14 16.66 -4.56 -3.48
N LYS A 15 17.93 -4.93 -3.48
CA LYS A 15 19.01 -4.01 -3.13
C LYS A 15 19.50 -3.30 -4.39
N HIS A 16 19.39 -1.98 -4.40
CA HIS A 16 19.85 -1.13 -5.49
C HIS A 16 20.56 0.08 -4.91
N LYS A 17 21.79 0.36 -5.37
CA LYS A 17 22.64 1.45 -4.85
C LYS A 17 22.78 1.40 -3.32
N ASP A 18 23.02 0.20 -2.78
CA ASP A 18 23.16 -0.10 -1.35
C ASP A 18 21.94 0.24 -0.46
N GLN A 19 20.78 0.41 -1.07
CA GLN A 19 19.53 0.66 -0.37
C GLN A 19 18.46 -0.35 -0.77
N LEU A 20 17.52 -0.61 0.16
CA LEU A 20 16.39 -1.49 -0.09
C LEU A 20 15.26 -0.74 -0.78
N HIS A 21 14.73 -1.35 -1.84
CA HIS A 21 13.64 -0.80 -2.63
C HIS A 21 12.56 -1.84 -2.86
N LEU A 22 11.32 -1.44 -2.67
CA LEU A 22 10.17 -2.19 -3.13
C LEU A 22 9.98 -1.97 -4.63
N VAL A 23 9.86 -3.05 -5.38
CA VAL A 23 9.48 -2.99 -6.80
C VAL A 23 7.97 -2.74 -6.87
N PHE A 24 7.58 -1.54 -7.26
CA PHE A 24 6.17 -1.14 -7.33
C PHE A 24 5.53 -1.54 -8.66
N LYS A 25 6.25 -1.32 -9.78
CA LYS A 25 5.78 -1.64 -11.13
C LYS A 25 6.95 -2.07 -12.00
N VAL A 26 6.69 -2.99 -12.92
CA VAL A 26 7.68 -3.45 -13.91
C VAL A 26 7.04 -3.44 -15.29
N GLU A 27 7.73 -2.82 -16.25
CA GLU A 27 7.33 -2.82 -17.66
C GLU A 27 8.48 -3.36 -18.50
N HIS A 28 8.18 -4.37 -19.33
CA HIS A 28 9.08 -4.85 -20.35
C HIS A 28 8.86 -4.05 -21.63
N ARG A 29 9.88 -3.33 -22.06
CA ARG A 29 9.80 -2.50 -23.27
C ARG A 29 10.77 -3.03 -24.33
N THR A 30 10.24 -3.34 -25.48
CA THR A 30 11.00 -3.77 -26.67
C THR A 30 10.74 -2.77 -27.79
N PRO A 31 11.48 -1.63 -27.85
CA PRO A 31 11.28 -0.65 -28.88
C PRO A 31 11.89 -1.14 -30.20
N GLY A 32 11.04 -1.47 -31.18
CA GLY A 32 11.41 -1.73 -32.58
C GLY A 32 12.70 -2.56 -32.76
N ASN A 33 13.71 -1.94 -33.37
CA ASN A 33 15.01 -2.56 -33.64
C ASN A 33 16.05 -2.40 -32.50
N LEU A 34 15.65 -1.93 -31.33
CA LEU A 34 16.53 -1.72 -30.17
C LEU A 34 16.45 -2.88 -29.18
N ARG A 35 17.50 -3.01 -28.34
CA ARG A 35 17.53 -4.04 -27.29
C ARG A 35 16.41 -3.82 -26.28
N ALA A 36 15.73 -4.90 -25.89
CA ALA A 36 14.74 -4.88 -24.84
C ALA A 36 15.34 -4.42 -23.51
N PHE A 37 14.58 -3.67 -22.75
CA PHE A 37 14.93 -3.23 -21.40
C PHE A 37 13.73 -3.33 -20.44
N ILE A 38 14.06 -3.32 -19.15
CA ILE A 38 13.09 -3.35 -18.07
C ILE A 38 13.01 -1.96 -17.46
N GLN A 39 11.84 -1.37 -17.44
CA GLN A 39 11.58 -0.14 -16.70
C GLN A 39 10.86 -0.50 -15.42
N ALA A 40 11.50 -0.26 -14.28
CA ALA A 40 10.94 -0.53 -12.98
C ALA A 40 10.66 0.76 -12.22
N LYS A 41 9.49 0.87 -11.62
CA LYS A 41 9.16 1.90 -10.65
C LYS A 41 9.48 1.35 -9.26
N LEU A 42 10.40 1.99 -8.59
CA LEU A 42 10.96 1.56 -7.31
C LEU A 42 10.55 2.55 -6.21
N ARG A 43 10.23 2.03 -5.03
CA ARG A 43 10.03 2.81 -3.81
C ARG A 43 11.17 2.54 -2.85
N ASN A 44 11.90 3.57 -2.45
CA ASN A 44 12.92 3.45 -1.43
C ASN A 44 12.26 3.19 -0.07
N LEU A 45 12.61 2.10 0.59
CA LEU A 45 11.97 1.70 1.85
C LEU A 45 12.34 2.58 3.03
N ARG A 46 13.47 3.28 2.95
CA ARG A 46 13.91 4.18 4.01
C ARG A 46 13.32 5.58 3.89
N THR A 47 13.24 6.11 2.67
CA THR A 47 12.82 7.51 2.42
C THR A 47 11.40 7.62 1.90
N GLY A 48 10.78 6.51 1.46
CA GLY A 48 9.48 6.49 0.80
C GLY A 48 9.50 7.04 -0.64
N ALA A 49 10.61 7.60 -1.09
CA ALA A 49 10.72 8.22 -2.41
C ALA A 49 10.50 7.19 -3.53
N MET A 50 9.68 7.55 -4.50
CA MET A 50 9.45 6.75 -5.71
C MET A 50 10.23 7.33 -6.87
N PHE A 51 10.86 6.46 -7.65
CA PHE A 51 11.54 6.82 -8.88
C PHE A 51 11.48 5.67 -9.89
N GLU A 52 11.77 5.98 -11.15
CA GLU A 52 11.89 4.98 -12.20
C GLU A 52 13.36 4.71 -12.50
N GLU A 53 13.71 3.44 -12.61
CA GLU A 53 15.04 2.99 -12.99
C GLU A 53 14.94 2.06 -14.20
N ARG A 54 15.92 2.16 -15.08
CA ARG A 54 15.99 1.36 -16.29
C ARG A 54 17.09 0.33 -16.18
N PHE A 55 16.72 -0.93 -16.35
CA PHE A 55 17.64 -2.06 -16.31
C PHE A 55 17.76 -2.70 -17.70
N ARG A 56 18.94 -3.19 -18.02
CA ARG A 56 19.11 -4.09 -19.16
C ARG A 56 18.54 -5.46 -18.82
N SER A 57 18.05 -6.19 -19.79
CA SER A 57 17.46 -7.53 -19.57
C SER A 57 18.40 -8.50 -18.82
N ALA A 58 19.70 -8.38 -19.04
CA ALA A 58 20.73 -9.23 -18.42
C ALA A 58 21.33 -8.65 -17.12
N ASP A 59 20.91 -7.47 -16.67
CA ASP A 59 21.46 -6.88 -15.44
C ASP A 59 21.10 -7.79 -14.25
N ALA A 60 22.11 -8.01 -13.41
CA ALA A 60 21.97 -8.79 -12.18
C ALA A 60 21.32 -7.92 -11.09
N ILE A 61 20.18 -8.34 -10.59
CA ILE A 61 19.42 -7.67 -9.54
C ILE A 61 19.55 -8.47 -8.25
N GLU A 62 19.99 -7.84 -7.19
CA GLU A 62 20.07 -8.48 -5.88
C GLU A 62 18.70 -8.51 -5.23
N LYS A 63 17.99 -9.66 -5.34
CA LYS A 63 16.74 -9.90 -4.63
C LYS A 63 17.03 -10.14 -3.16
N VAL A 64 16.33 -9.42 -2.29
CA VAL A 64 16.42 -9.58 -0.85
C VAL A 64 15.30 -10.48 -0.37
N VAL A 65 15.62 -11.45 0.45
CA VAL A 65 14.62 -12.29 1.13
C VAL A 65 14.21 -11.57 2.41
N VAL A 66 12.89 -11.51 2.62
CA VAL A 66 12.28 -10.93 3.81
C VAL A 66 11.39 -11.96 4.47
N ASP A 67 11.27 -11.89 5.78
CA ASP A 67 10.31 -12.66 6.55
C ASP A 67 9.01 -11.86 6.63
N GLU A 68 7.91 -12.44 6.19
CA GLU A 68 6.58 -11.82 6.27
C GLU A 68 5.84 -12.34 7.51
N ILE A 69 5.45 -11.41 8.36
CA ILE A 69 4.68 -11.71 9.58
C ILE A 69 3.35 -10.99 9.51
N SER A 70 2.25 -11.72 9.72
CA SER A 70 0.93 -11.13 9.89
C SER A 70 0.84 -10.45 11.24
N MET A 71 0.43 -9.19 11.26
CA MET A 71 0.29 -8.37 12.45
C MET A 71 -1.10 -7.73 12.48
N GLU A 72 -1.69 -7.66 13.65
CA GLU A 72 -2.96 -7.00 13.89
C GLU A 72 -2.72 -5.59 14.45
N PHE A 73 -3.31 -4.59 13.83
CA PHE A 73 -3.24 -3.22 14.31
C PHE A 73 -4.11 -3.05 15.56
N LEU A 74 -3.54 -2.48 16.60
CA LEU A 74 -4.22 -2.23 17.87
C LEU A 74 -4.70 -0.77 17.98
N TYR A 75 -3.76 0.15 18.04
CA TYR A 75 -4.00 1.59 18.19
C TYR A 75 -2.74 2.38 17.81
N ASN A 76 -2.87 3.69 17.76
CA ASN A 76 -1.72 4.59 17.61
C ASN A 76 -1.69 5.63 18.74
N ASP A 77 -0.48 6.08 19.06
CA ASP A 77 -0.21 7.22 19.94
C ASP A 77 0.75 8.15 19.21
N GLY A 78 0.19 9.24 18.68
CA GLY A 78 0.93 10.13 17.80
C GLY A 78 1.46 9.41 16.55
N ASP A 79 2.77 9.37 16.39
CA ASP A 79 3.47 8.72 15.26
C ASP A 79 3.82 7.24 15.52
N ASP A 80 3.47 6.72 16.70
CA ASP A 80 3.70 5.33 17.10
C ASP A 80 2.46 4.47 16.87
N TYR A 81 2.59 3.46 16.03
CA TYR A 81 1.53 2.53 15.68
C TYR A 81 1.83 1.17 16.28
N TYR A 82 0.93 0.67 17.11
CA TYR A 82 1.08 -0.57 17.87
C TYR A 82 0.40 -1.72 17.16
N PHE A 83 1.18 -2.77 16.92
CA PHE A 83 0.74 -3.99 16.28
C PHE A 83 1.00 -5.19 17.18
N MET A 84 0.22 -6.22 17.05
CA MET A 84 0.34 -7.46 17.76
C MET A 84 0.41 -8.65 16.80
N ASN A 85 1.35 -9.54 17.02
CA ASN A 85 1.37 -10.82 16.33
C ASN A 85 0.26 -11.72 16.92
N PRO A 86 -0.71 -12.18 16.13
CA PRO A 86 -1.82 -12.97 16.64
C PRO A 86 -1.43 -14.40 17.10
N VAL A 87 -0.20 -14.84 16.82
CA VAL A 87 0.28 -16.19 17.16
C VAL A 87 0.92 -16.24 18.55
N ASP A 88 1.82 -15.29 18.82
CA ASP A 88 2.61 -15.24 20.06
C ASP A 88 2.22 -14.06 20.97
N TYR A 89 1.34 -13.17 20.50
CA TYR A 89 0.87 -11.96 21.18
C TYR A 89 1.97 -10.93 21.45
N GLU A 90 3.11 -11.06 20.77
CA GLU A 90 4.19 -10.09 20.86
C GLU A 90 3.77 -8.77 20.21
N GLN A 91 4.02 -7.66 20.92
CA GLN A 91 3.68 -6.33 20.41
C GLN A 91 4.91 -5.67 19.78
N THR A 92 4.67 -5.02 18.66
CA THR A 92 5.69 -4.27 17.92
C THR A 92 5.17 -2.86 17.62
N VAL A 93 6.05 -1.87 17.73
CA VAL A 93 5.76 -0.48 17.39
C VAL A 93 6.39 -0.15 16.05
N LEU A 94 5.61 0.35 15.13
CA LEU A 94 6.07 0.88 13.85
C LEU A 94 5.82 2.38 13.79
N LYS A 95 6.77 3.12 13.23
CA LYS A 95 6.62 4.56 13.02
C LYS A 95 5.76 4.87 11.79
N GLY A 96 5.02 5.97 11.84
CA GLY A 96 4.24 6.44 10.69
C GLY A 96 5.08 6.61 9.43
N SER A 97 6.36 6.98 9.56
CA SER A 97 7.30 7.05 8.44
C SER A 97 7.56 5.70 7.76
N THR A 98 7.51 4.60 8.50
CA THR A 98 7.63 3.24 7.94
C THR A 98 6.33 2.80 7.26
N LEU A 99 5.19 3.19 7.82
CA LEU A 99 3.87 2.85 7.31
C LEU A 99 3.48 3.70 6.08
N GLY A 100 3.94 4.96 6.02
CA GLY A 100 3.60 5.88 4.93
C GLY A 100 2.08 6.07 4.79
N ASP A 101 1.58 6.02 3.56
CA ASP A 101 0.16 6.23 3.27
C ASP A 101 -0.77 5.15 3.85
N ALA A 102 -0.21 4.03 4.30
CA ALA A 102 -0.99 2.95 4.91
C ALA A 102 -1.69 3.36 6.20
N VAL A 103 -1.21 4.40 6.88
CA VAL A 103 -1.85 4.93 8.10
C VAL A 103 -3.31 5.35 7.87
N GLU A 104 -3.64 5.76 6.65
CA GLU A 104 -5.00 6.16 6.26
C GLU A 104 -5.99 5.00 6.13
N TYR A 105 -5.49 3.77 6.16
CA TYR A 105 -6.30 2.54 6.05
C TYR A 105 -6.35 1.72 7.33
N LEU A 106 -5.58 2.10 8.36
CA LEU A 106 -5.49 1.34 9.61
C LEU A 106 -6.71 1.58 10.50
N THR A 107 -7.48 0.53 10.70
CA THR A 107 -8.54 0.47 11.71
C THR A 107 -8.20 -0.59 12.76
N PRO A 108 -8.68 -0.46 14.01
CA PRO A 108 -8.45 -1.47 15.04
C PRO A 108 -8.83 -2.88 14.56
N ASN A 109 -7.99 -3.84 14.87
CA ASN A 109 -8.09 -5.26 14.47
C ASN A 109 -7.85 -5.54 12.97
N LEU A 110 -7.42 -4.56 12.19
CA LEU A 110 -7.00 -4.83 10.81
C LEU A 110 -5.71 -5.64 10.79
N THR A 111 -5.73 -6.75 10.07
CA THR A 111 -4.53 -7.57 9.85
C THR A 111 -3.78 -7.08 8.62
N ILE A 112 -2.51 -6.78 8.80
CA ILE A 112 -1.56 -6.43 7.73
C ILE A 112 -0.42 -7.45 7.71
N LYS A 113 0.36 -7.46 6.63
CA LYS A 113 1.63 -8.17 6.58
C LYS A 113 2.77 -7.19 6.74
N VAL A 114 3.70 -7.51 7.61
CA VAL A 114 4.93 -6.74 7.83
C VAL A 114 6.11 -7.55 7.33
N SER A 115 6.90 -6.97 6.44
CA SER A 115 8.12 -7.57 5.91
C SER A 115 9.31 -7.15 6.76
N TYR A 116 10.06 -8.13 7.26
CA TYR A 116 11.26 -7.93 8.05
C TYR A 116 12.51 -8.35 7.28
N HIS A 117 13.56 -7.57 7.41
CA HIS A 117 14.89 -7.90 6.94
C HIS A 117 15.88 -7.68 8.09
N ASP A 118 16.62 -8.73 8.47
CA ASP A 118 17.54 -8.72 9.62
C ASP A 118 16.90 -8.15 10.91
N GLY A 119 15.65 -8.54 11.19
CA GLY A 119 14.91 -8.11 12.37
C GLY A 119 14.36 -6.68 12.32
N THR A 120 14.55 -5.97 11.21
CA THR A 120 14.03 -4.62 11.01
C THR A 120 12.85 -4.65 10.04
N ALA A 121 11.74 -3.98 10.39
CA ALA A 121 10.61 -3.82 9.49
C ALA A 121 11.02 -2.93 8.29
N VAL A 122 10.89 -3.46 7.10
CA VAL A 122 11.31 -2.80 5.86
C VAL A 122 10.15 -2.48 4.92
N GLY A 123 8.97 -3.02 5.20
CA GLY A 123 7.78 -2.76 4.41
C GLY A 123 6.53 -3.34 5.05
N ILE A 124 5.40 -2.89 4.57
CA ILE A 124 4.09 -3.42 4.95
C ILE A 124 3.27 -3.68 3.69
N ASP A 125 2.36 -4.62 3.79
CA ASP A 125 1.40 -4.95 2.76
C ASP A 125 -0.01 -4.96 3.36
N LEU A 126 -0.87 -4.09 2.82
CA LEU A 126 -2.26 -3.98 3.21
C LEU A 126 -3.10 -5.05 2.49
N PRO A 127 -4.22 -5.49 3.08
CA PRO A 127 -5.21 -6.26 2.31
C PRO A 127 -5.69 -5.44 1.11
N ALA A 128 -6.13 -6.11 0.05
CA ALA A 128 -6.56 -5.47 -1.20
C ALA A 128 -7.70 -4.45 -0.99
N SER A 129 -8.52 -4.66 0.03
CA SER A 129 -9.57 -3.73 0.44
C SER A 129 -9.72 -3.70 1.95
N VAL A 130 -10.18 -2.57 2.46
CA VAL A 130 -10.51 -2.35 3.88
C VAL A 130 -11.91 -1.80 4.02
N GLU A 131 -12.51 -2.00 5.19
CA GLU A 131 -13.80 -1.43 5.55
C GLU A 131 -13.58 -0.19 6.42
N LEU A 132 -14.14 0.95 5.97
CA LEU A 132 -14.02 2.22 6.68
C LEU A 132 -15.41 2.80 6.90
N THR A 133 -15.61 3.43 8.07
CA THR A 133 -16.84 4.14 8.39
C THR A 133 -16.77 5.58 7.91
N VAL A 134 -17.79 6.04 7.20
CA VAL A 134 -17.94 7.43 6.77
C VAL A 134 -18.33 8.27 7.98
N VAL A 135 -17.52 9.26 8.35
CA VAL A 135 -17.77 10.16 9.49
C VAL A 135 -18.31 11.51 9.06
N GLU A 136 -18.01 11.94 7.83
CA GLU A 136 -18.46 13.22 7.29
C GLU A 136 -18.66 13.12 5.77
N THR A 137 -19.82 13.54 5.27
CA THR A 137 -20.10 13.65 3.84
C THR A 137 -21.23 14.65 3.60
N GLU A 138 -21.26 15.22 2.41
CA GLU A 138 -22.37 16.08 2.01
C GLU A 138 -23.69 15.28 1.86
N PRO A 139 -24.84 15.88 2.21
CA PRO A 139 -26.13 15.24 1.98
C PRO A 139 -26.32 14.99 0.47
N GLY A 140 -26.85 13.80 0.14
CA GLY A 140 -27.14 13.45 -1.25
C GLY A 140 -28.19 14.39 -1.87
N LEU A 141 -27.90 14.92 -3.04
CA LEU A 141 -28.87 15.73 -3.79
C LEU A 141 -30.01 14.83 -4.26
N LYS A 142 -31.21 15.10 -3.78
CA LYS A 142 -32.43 14.35 -4.10
C LYS A 142 -32.85 14.43 -5.59
N SER A 143 -32.19 15.26 -6.39
CA SER A 143 -32.53 15.52 -7.80
C SER A 143 -31.51 14.99 -8.82
N ALA A 144 -30.45 14.31 -8.38
CA ALA A 144 -29.47 13.77 -9.31
C ALA A 144 -29.94 12.43 -9.88
N THR A 145 -30.57 12.46 -11.04
CA THR A 145 -30.94 11.29 -11.85
C THR A 145 -29.77 10.60 -12.51
N ALA A 146 -28.52 10.99 -12.19
CA ALA A 146 -27.33 10.43 -12.77
C ALA A 146 -26.62 9.54 -11.74
N SER A 147 -26.57 8.26 -12.02
CA SER A 147 -25.77 7.23 -11.31
C SER A 147 -24.25 7.48 -11.36
N SER A 148 -23.81 8.59 -11.94
CA SER A 148 -22.41 8.98 -12.11
C SER A 148 -21.97 10.12 -11.19
N VAL A 149 -22.85 10.66 -10.34
CA VAL A 149 -22.48 11.75 -9.42
C VAL A 149 -21.84 11.17 -8.18
N THR A 150 -20.55 11.47 -7.98
CA THR A 150 -19.82 11.16 -6.76
C THR A 150 -19.70 12.40 -5.89
N LYS A 151 -19.49 12.19 -4.60
CA LYS A 151 -19.23 13.21 -3.60
C LYS A 151 -18.07 12.79 -2.69
N PRO A 152 -17.35 13.73 -2.08
CA PRO A 152 -16.31 13.40 -1.12
C PRO A 152 -16.96 12.89 0.18
N ALA A 153 -16.37 11.85 0.74
CA ALA A 153 -16.69 11.32 2.06
C ALA A 153 -15.41 11.14 2.86
N LYS A 154 -15.38 11.72 4.05
CA LYS A 154 -14.28 11.55 5.00
C LYS A 154 -14.56 10.33 5.87
N THR A 155 -13.58 9.46 5.99
CA THR A 155 -13.67 8.25 6.82
C THR A 155 -13.10 8.47 8.22
N GLU A 156 -13.36 7.53 9.11
CA GLU A 156 -12.86 7.51 10.50
C GLU A 156 -11.33 7.59 10.61
N THR A 157 -10.61 7.16 9.57
CA THR A 157 -9.14 7.25 9.51
C THR A 157 -8.62 8.58 8.98
N GLY A 158 -9.51 9.46 8.52
CA GLY A 158 -9.18 10.74 7.89
C GLY A 158 -9.03 10.67 6.37
N LEU A 159 -9.03 9.48 5.78
CA LEU A 159 -9.01 9.31 4.32
C LEU A 159 -10.29 9.90 3.69
N VAL A 160 -10.12 10.68 2.63
CA VAL A 160 -11.23 11.21 1.83
C VAL A 160 -11.39 10.36 0.56
N VAL A 161 -12.57 9.77 0.39
CA VAL A 161 -12.90 8.88 -0.72
C VAL A 161 -14.04 9.45 -1.53
N GLN A 162 -13.97 9.37 -2.84
CA GLN A 162 -15.10 9.71 -3.72
C GLN A 162 -16.11 8.57 -3.70
N VAL A 163 -17.30 8.84 -3.18
CA VAL A 163 -18.38 7.86 -3.02
C VAL A 163 -19.61 8.24 -3.84
N PRO A 164 -20.47 7.27 -4.20
CA PRO A 164 -21.76 7.57 -4.82
C PRO A 164 -22.62 8.48 -3.93
N SER A 165 -23.49 9.27 -4.55
CA SER A 165 -24.34 10.26 -3.88
C SER A 165 -25.27 9.68 -2.79
N PHE A 166 -25.58 8.38 -2.85
CA PHE A 166 -26.46 7.69 -1.90
C PHE A 166 -25.78 7.25 -0.60
N ILE A 167 -24.46 7.38 -0.49
CA ILE A 167 -23.73 7.04 0.75
C ILE A 167 -23.94 8.15 1.78
N ASN A 168 -24.25 7.76 3.02
CA ASN A 168 -24.51 8.67 4.14
C ASN A 168 -23.46 8.51 5.24
N GLU A 169 -23.43 9.48 6.15
CA GLU A 169 -22.66 9.40 7.37
C GLU A 169 -23.10 8.18 8.20
N GLY A 170 -22.13 7.54 8.86
CA GLY A 170 -22.33 6.32 9.64
C GLY A 170 -22.35 5.02 8.83
N GLU A 171 -22.38 5.09 7.49
CA GLU A 171 -22.29 3.89 6.66
C GLU A 171 -20.86 3.38 6.55
N LYS A 172 -20.71 2.04 6.53
CA LYS A 172 -19.45 1.40 6.20
C LYS A 172 -19.31 1.21 4.71
N ILE A 173 -18.14 1.53 4.21
CA ILE A 173 -17.77 1.37 2.81
C ILE A 173 -16.54 0.50 2.69
N ARG A 174 -16.45 -0.24 1.60
CA ARG A 174 -15.24 -0.98 1.22
C ARG A 174 -14.43 -0.13 0.25
N VAL A 175 -13.16 0.04 0.60
CA VAL A 175 -12.21 0.90 -0.13
C VAL A 175 -11.04 0.05 -0.63
N ASP A 176 -10.69 0.21 -1.89
CA ASP A 176 -9.48 -0.36 -2.48
C ASP A 176 -8.24 0.32 -1.89
N THR A 177 -7.30 -0.47 -1.39
CA THR A 177 -6.09 0.08 -0.72
C THR A 177 -5.00 0.51 -1.69
N SER A 178 -5.07 0.08 -2.94
CA SER A 178 -4.09 0.46 -3.96
C SER A 178 -4.39 1.82 -4.60
N GLU A 179 -5.66 2.16 -4.75
CA GLU A 179 -6.11 3.37 -5.42
C GLU A 179 -6.86 4.34 -4.50
N GLY A 180 -7.21 3.92 -3.29
CA GLY A 180 -8.04 4.71 -2.37
C GLY A 180 -9.46 4.92 -2.88
N ALA A 181 -9.96 4.00 -3.70
CA ALA A 181 -11.22 4.11 -4.40
C ALA A 181 -12.34 3.33 -3.70
N TYR A 182 -13.55 3.88 -3.76
CA TYR A 182 -14.76 3.20 -3.30
C TYR A 182 -15.05 1.95 -4.16
N LEU A 183 -15.28 0.82 -3.52
CA LEU A 183 -15.67 -0.43 -4.19
C LEU A 183 -17.16 -0.73 -4.01
N SER A 184 -17.62 -0.75 -2.77
CA SER A 184 -19.01 -1.10 -2.42
C SER A 184 -19.38 -0.62 -1.02
N ARG A 185 -20.63 -0.74 -0.65
CA ARG A 185 -21.03 -0.79 0.77
C ARG A 185 -20.46 -2.05 1.41
N ALA A 186 -20.08 -1.96 2.65
CA ALA A 186 -19.59 -3.11 3.44
C ALA A 186 -20.76 -3.86 4.10
#